data_67e7343e3b8e3ee0ce6ff9b50bd57975
#
_entry.id   67e7343e3b8e3ee0ce6ff9b50bd57975
#
_cell.length_a   1.000
_cell.length_b   1.000
_cell.length_c   1.000
_cell.angle_alpha   90.00
_cell.angle_beta   90.00
_cell.angle_gamma   90.00
#
_symmetry.space_group_name_H-M   'P 1'
#
loop_
_entity.id
_entity.type
_entity.pdbx_description
1 polymer ?
#
loop_
_entity_poly.entity_id
_entity_poly.type
_entity_poly.pdbx_seq_one_letter_code
_entity_poly.pdbx_strand_id
1 'polypeptide(L)' 'GHHGGVWKIAYADFMTAMMAFFLVMWLINAANEESKAAVVSYFNP' A
#
# COMPACT_ATOMS: atom_id res chain seq x y z
N GLY A 1 -4.67 -22.79 -27.34
CA GLY A 1 -3.95 -21.80 -26.70
C GLY A 1 -3.97 -21.81 -25.19
N HIS A 2 -3.00 -22.47 -24.64
CA HIS A 2 -2.89 -22.56 -23.19
C HIS A 2 -1.99 -21.50 -22.61
N HIS A 3 -1.39 -20.70 -23.48
CA HIS A 3 -0.47 -19.66 -23.05
C HIS A 3 -1.20 -18.51 -22.35
N GLY A 4 -2.49 -18.35 -22.62
CA GLY A 4 -3.28 -17.32 -22.01
C GLY A 4 -3.41 -17.47 -20.51
N GLY A 5 -3.43 -18.71 -20.01
CA GLY A 5 -3.55 -18.98 -18.59
C GLY A 5 -2.32 -18.55 -17.81
N VAL A 6 -1.16 -18.86 -18.35
CA VAL A 6 0.11 -18.47 -17.72
C VAL A 6 0.26 -16.96 -17.68
N TRP A 7 -0.10 -16.32 -18.77
CA TRP A 7 -0.02 -14.88 -18.86
C TRP A 7 -0.94 -14.19 -17.87
N LYS A 8 -2.14 -14.73 -17.74
CA LYS A 8 -3.12 -14.18 -16.79
C LYS A 8 -2.65 -14.31 -15.35
N ILE A 9 -2.00 -15.42 -15.04
CA ILE A 9 -1.48 -15.63 -13.69
C ILE A 9 -0.36 -14.63 -13.41
N ALA A 10 0.52 -14.42 -14.36
CA ALA A 10 1.60 -13.45 -14.20
C ALA A 10 1.05 -12.04 -14.05
N TYR A 11 0.02 -11.72 -14.82
CA TYR A 11 -0.63 -10.42 -14.74
C TYR A 11 -1.30 -10.23 -13.37
N ALA A 12 -1.99 -11.24 -12.90
CA ALA A 12 -2.65 -11.19 -11.61
C ALA A 12 -1.63 -11.04 -10.48
N ASP A 13 -0.51 -11.73 -10.59
CA ASP A 13 0.56 -11.63 -9.60
C ASP A 13 1.11 -10.21 -9.55
N PHE A 14 1.32 -9.61 -10.70
CA PHE A 14 1.80 -8.24 -10.80
C PHE A 14 0.80 -7.27 -10.18
N MET A 15 -0.48 -7.44 -10.49
CA MET A 15 -1.51 -6.56 -9.95
C MET A 15 -1.65 -6.71 -8.44
N THR A 16 -1.53 -7.92 -7.94
CA THR A 16 -1.57 -8.17 -6.50
C THR A 16 -0.41 -7.49 -5.80
N ALA A 17 0.77 -7.58 -6.38
CA ALA A 17 1.96 -6.92 -5.82
C ALA A 17 1.79 -5.41 -5.80
N MET A 18 1.21 -4.85 -6.86
CA MET A 18 0.95 -3.41 -6.91
C MET A 18 -0.07 -3.00 -5.86
N MET A 19 -1.10 -3.81 -5.67
CA MET A 19 -2.10 -3.52 -4.66
C MET A 19 -1.49 -3.53 -3.27
N ALA A 20 -0.69 -4.53 -2.98
CA ALA A 20 -0.04 -4.63 -1.67
C ALA A 20 0.89 -3.45 -1.43
N PHE A 21 1.64 -3.06 -2.44
CA PHE A 21 2.55 -1.91 -2.37
C PHE A 21 1.75 -0.63 -2.09
N PHE A 22 0.65 -0.48 -2.79
CA PHE A 22 -0.20 0.69 -2.63
C PHE A 22 -0.82 0.74 -1.22
N LEU A 23 -1.27 -0.40 -0.72
CA LEU A 23 -1.84 -0.48 0.61
C LEU A 23 -0.81 -0.15 1.68
N VAL A 24 0.41 -0.64 1.52
CA VAL A 24 1.48 -0.36 2.47
C VAL A 24 1.81 1.12 2.48
N MET A 25 1.90 1.73 1.30
CA MET A 25 2.17 3.16 1.21
C MET A 25 1.05 3.97 1.83
N TRP A 26 -0.17 3.57 1.61
CA TRP A 26 -1.31 4.25 2.19
C TRP A 26 -1.31 4.13 3.71
N LEU A 27 -0.98 2.95 4.20
CA LEU A 27 -0.90 2.72 5.64
C LEU A 27 0.20 3.56 6.27
N ILE A 28 1.35 3.63 5.63
CA ILE A 28 2.47 4.43 6.13
C ILE A 28 2.08 5.90 6.16
N ASN A 29 1.39 6.35 5.14
CA ASN A 29 0.95 7.74 5.07
C ASN A 29 -0.02 8.08 6.20
N ALA A 30 -0.96 7.17 6.47
CA ALA A 30 -1.93 7.37 7.55
C ALA A 30 -1.24 7.36 8.91
N ALA A 31 -0.31 6.45 9.12
CA ALA A 31 0.43 6.36 10.38
C ALA A 31 1.29 7.60 10.58
N ASN A 32 1.87 8.13 9.51
CA ASN A 32 2.68 9.32 9.56
C ASN A 32 1.85 10.53 9.97
N GLU A 33 0.65 10.63 9.44
CA GLU A 33 -0.28 11.71 9.79
C GLU A 33 -0.67 11.65 11.26
N GLU A 34 -0.97 10.46 11.75
CA GLU A 34 -1.35 10.26 13.14
C GLU A 34 -0.19 10.58 14.07
N SER A 35 1.00 10.14 13.72
CA SER A 35 2.20 10.40 14.50
C SER A 35 2.49 11.90 14.56
N LYS A 36 2.32 12.57 13.45
CA LYS A 36 2.54 14.01 13.36
C LYS A 36 1.56 14.76 14.23
N ALA A 37 0.30 14.35 14.20
CA ALA A 37 -0.73 14.98 15.02
C ALA A 37 -0.44 14.80 16.50
N ALA A 38 0.05 13.63 16.89
CA ALA A 38 0.38 13.34 18.28
C ALA A 38 1.52 14.23 18.76
N VAL A 39 2.53 14.43 17.92
CA VAL A 39 3.67 15.28 18.26
C VAL A 39 3.23 16.73 18.42
N VAL A 40 2.39 17.20 17.50
CA VAL A 40 1.89 18.58 17.56
C VAL A 40 1.06 18.77 18.81
N SER A 41 0.23 17.81 19.15
CA SER A 41 -0.60 17.87 20.35
C SER A 41 0.25 17.91 21.62
N TYR A 42 1.38 17.21 21.59
CA TYR A 42 2.29 17.19 22.74
C TYR A 42 2.96 18.54 22.97
N PHE A 43 3.41 19.17 21.90
CA PHE A 43 4.11 20.45 22.00
C PHE A 43 3.18 21.65 22.04
N ASN A 44 1.94 21.44 21.72
CA ASN A 44 0.97 22.56 21.67
C ASN A 44 -0.29 22.16 22.43
N PRO A 45 -0.24 22.13 23.75
CA PRO A 45 -1.36 21.73 24.59
C PRO A 45 -2.58 22.62 24.48
#